data_4f02367545b2af374ce835cc121c323a
#
_entry.id   4f02367545b2af374ce835cc121c323a
#
_cell.length_a   1.000
_cell.length_b   1.000
_cell.length_c   1.000
_cell.angle_alpha   90.00
_cell.angle_beta   90.00
_cell.angle_gamma   90.00
#
_symmetry.space_group_name_H-M   'P 1'
#
loop_
_entity.id
_entity.type
_entity.pdbx_description
1 polymer ?
#
loop_
_entity_poly.entity_id
_entity_poly.type
_entity_poly.pdbx_seq_one_letter_code
_entity_poly.pdbx_strand_id
1 'polypeptide(L)'
;MDQRLPLTRRQVLAAAGATAVSTSVGAGLLPPLNRTYDVIVVGGGGAGLSAALGAKRADPKASVLLLEAKITPGGTSFRSGGRVWVPNNADMRAAGLNDPRDMALRYMARLSHPDRYNPAAPLLGLEPRHHAQLGAYYDSGADMLDWYRSTGIMPWEAERGAQLPIANDPLDLNGVFAPDYHPELEENVPKRGRSIIPRHFDPTLLTTTGSNIAIPNYGASIAGIDLIAWLQYGCLVRGVTMLPSHRVTDIKLRHVGARMQVEGVRVRAEAEGLGLLPEMEYKARRGVIFASGGYSKNAQRLAANFQGDRAFSGGGCAVTSAKGDLVDMAERYGFQLENMGQAWYIQNLYEQYKLDPDSLAIPNYLLFQAYWPNGDSMIMVNRKGRRVVNEKTNYHDRTQVHFQPDNRFLVSIFDTHTLTRFAGVGGHVTPLANTLIGPAATPEALRKAILARFNRDPQTKAFGLSADFATQLDATLARFNGFAQSGVDTDFRRGEQPIDIWWHTFCLTFQGVNAGPVKDCISANVDENGQRYPNPTMRPLKPPYFAVILSSGLQDTNGGPAIDEHGRILDTAGQPVEGLYGAGNCIASPAGKGYWGAGGTLGPAVVFGHIAGRHAASRV
;
A
#
# COMPACT_ATOMS: atom_id res chain seq x y z
N MET A 1 -24.63 -1.51 -43.35
CA MET A 1 -25.54 -1.19 -42.24
C MET A 1 -25.62 -2.44 -41.37
N ASP A 2 -24.81 -2.50 -40.34
CA ASP A 2 -24.87 -3.58 -39.36
C ASP A 2 -24.81 -2.92 -37.98
N GLN A 3 -26.00 -2.74 -37.41
CA GLN A 3 -26.19 -2.15 -36.08
C GLN A 3 -25.93 -3.24 -35.05
N ARG A 4 -24.74 -3.32 -34.48
CA ARG A 4 -24.50 -4.07 -33.25
C ARG A 4 -24.91 -3.20 -32.05
N LEU A 5 -26.02 -3.58 -31.40
CA LEU A 5 -26.46 -3.02 -30.13
C LEU A 5 -25.40 -3.25 -29.04
N PRO A 6 -25.13 -2.26 -28.17
CA PRO A 6 -24.18 -2.43 -27.08
C PRO A 6 -24.70 -3.46 -26.08
N LEU A 7 -23.86 -4.41 -25.74
CA LEU A 7 -24.11 -5.44 -24.73
C LEU A 7 -24.44 -4.79 -23.37
N THR A 8 -25.51 -5.25 -22.74
CA THR A 8 -25.90 -4.77 -21.41
C THR A 8 -24.94 -5.30 -20.35
N ARG A 9 -24.83 -4.58 -19.23
CA ARG A 9 -23.98 -4.92 -18.07
C ARG A 9 -24.12 -6.38 -17.60
N ARG A 10 -25.32 -6.98 -17.73
CA ARG A 10 -25.58 -8.40 -17.46
C ARG A 10 -24.93 -9.35 -18.47
N GLN A 11 -24.87 -8.97 -19.73
CA GLN A 11 -24.29 -9.80 -20.79
C GLN A 11 -22.77 -9.80 -20.77
N VAL A 12 -22.14 -8.71 -20.33
CA VAL A 12 -20.69 -8.64 -20.13
C VAL A 12 -20.28 -9.47 -18.91
N LEU A 13 -21.06 -9.46 -17.83
CA LEU A 13 -20.83 -10.31 -16.66
C LEU A 13 -21.06 -11.80 -16.94
N ALA A 14 -22.03 -12.14 -17.81
CA ALA A 14 -22.26 -13.51 -18.25
C ALA A 14 -21.17 -14.04 -19.18
N ALA A 15 -20.58 -13.18 -20.03
CA ALA A 15 -19.48 -13.58 -20.92
C ALA A 15 -18.13 -13.78 -20.20
N ALA A 16 -17.91 -13.07 -19.09
CA ALA A 16 -16.73 -13.24 -18.23
C ALA A 16 -16.87 -14.43 -17.25
N GLY A 17 -18.08 -14.92 -17.02
CA GLY A 17 -18.39 -16.03 -16.10
C GLY A 17 -18.61 -17.41 -16.75
N ALA A 18 -18.62 -17.50 -18.07
CA ALA A 18 -19.09 -18.71 -18.76
C ALA A 18 -18.00 -19.72 -19.15
N THR A 19 -16.77 -19.58 -18.67
CA THR A 19 -15.73 -20.60 -18.84
C THR A 19 -15.10 -20.97 -17.51
N ALA A 20 -15.90 -21.48 -16.58
CA ALA A 20 -15.41 -22.34 -15.52
C ALA A 20 -16.57 -23.01 -14.80
N VAL A 21 -16.65 -24.33 -14.99
CA VAL A 21 -17.01 -25.29 -13.97
C VAL A 21 -18.50 -25.49 -13.73
N SER A 22 -19.13 -26.22 -14.64
CA SER A 22 -20.16 -27.15 -14.26
C SER A 22 -19.46 -28.45 -13.82
N THR A 23 -19.14 -28.63 -12.55
CA THR A 23 -19.00 -29.95 -11.93
C THR A 23 -19.14 -29.85 -10.43
N SER A 24 -20.18 -30.46 -9.90
CA SER A 24 -20.34 -30.94 -8.52
C SER A 24 -20.16 -29.90 -7.39
N VAL A 25 -20.98 -28.87 -7.36
CA VAL A 25 -21.30 -28.17 -6.13
C VAL A 25 -22.45 -28.93 -5.45
N GLY A 26 -22.14 -30.14 -5.03
CA GLY A 26 -23.05 -30.96 -4.27
C GLY A 26 -22.54 -31.10 -2.83
N ALA A 27 -23.42 -30.88 -1.88
CA ALA A 27 -23.35 -31.34 -0.47
C ALA A 27 -22.15 -30.90 0.43
N GLY A 28 -21.10 -30.26 -0.09
CA GLY A 28 -19.94 -29.83 0.69
C GLY A 28 -19.93 -28.34 1.09
N LEU A 29 -20.93 -27.55 0.71
CA LEU A 29 -20.91 -26.08 0.80
C LEU A 29 -21.49 -25.50 2.10
N LEU A 30 -22.10 -26.29 2.93
CA LEU A 30 -22.47 -25.86 4.26
C LEU A 30 -21.41 -26.35 5.25
N PRO A 31 -20.53 -25.47 5.75
CA PRO A 31 -19.62 -25.87 6.80
C PRO A 31 -20.45 -26.37 7.97
N PRO A 32 -20.04 -27.46 8.63
CA PRO A 32 -20.81 -27.98 9.76
C PRO A 32 -20.92 -26.91 10.83
N LEU A 33 -22.13 -26.69 11.30
CA LEU A 33 -22.45 -25.82 12.43
C LEU A 33 -21.58 -26.20 13.63
N ASN A 34 -21.01 -25.22 14.33
CA ASN A 34 -20.25 -25.39 15.57
C ASN A 34 -18.90 -26.16 15.48
N ARG A 35 -18.08 -25.89 14.46
CA ARG A 35 -16.70 -26.40 14.47
C ARG A 35 -15.81 -25.65 15.45
N THR A 36 -14.90 -26.40 16.07
CA THR A 36 -13.86 -25.86 16.94
C THR A 36 -12.50 -26.01 16.29
N TYR A 37 -11.75 -24.93 16.18
CA TYR A 37 -10.39 -24.90 15.68
C TYR A 37 -9.41 -24.50 16.77
N ASP A 38 -8.12 -24.77 16.59
CA ASP A 38 -7.11 -24.28 17.52
C ASP A 38 -6.93 -22.76 17.35
N VAL A 39 -6.78 -22.32 16.11
CA VAL A 39 -6.61 -20.90 15.76
C VAL A 39 -7.59 -20.51 14.66
N ILE A 40 -8.28 -19.37 14.86
CA ILE A 40 -9.12 -18.75 13.83
C ILE A 40 -8.45 -17.45 13.37
N VAL A 41 -8.31 -17.27 12.06
CA VAL A 41 -7.80 -16.05 11.44
C VAL A 41 -8.92 -15.36 10.67
N VAL A 42 -9.09 -14.06 10.88
CA VAL A 42 -10.15 -13.24 10.27
C VAL A 42 -9.54 -12.28 9.26
N GLY A 43 -9.75 -12.54 7.98
CA GLY A 43 -9.21 -11.81 6.84
C GLY A 43 -8.12 -12.55 6.09
N GLY A 44 -8.29 -12.68 4.78
CA GLY A 44 -7.39 -13.40 3.86
C GLY A 44 -6.38 -12.50 3.14
N GLY A 45 -6.04 -11.33 3.71
CA GLY A 45 -4.97 -10.47 3.22
C GLY A 45 -3.58 -10.96 3.64
N GLY A 46 -2.52 -10.23 3.29
CA GLY A 46 -1.14 -10.61 3.60
C GLY A 46 -0.90 -10.89 5.08
N ALA A 47 -1.47 -10.08 5.99
CA ALA A 47 -1.36 -10.28 7.43
C ALA A 47 -2.02 -11.58 7.91
N GLY A 48 -3.23 -11.88 7.43
CA GLY A 48 -3.96 -13.08 7.86
C GLY A 48 -3.36 -14.36 7.32
N LEU A 49 -2.98 -14.40 6.05
CA LEU A 49 -2.28 -15.54 5.47
C LEU A 49 -0.96 -15.81 6.20
N SER A 50 -0.21 -14.74 6.52
CA SER A 50 1.02 -14.86 7.31
C SER A 50 0.75 -15.32 8.75
N ALA A 51 -0.38 -14.91 9.36
CA ALA A 51 -0.78 -15.40 10.69
C ALA A 51 -1.10 -16.90 10.67
N ALA A 52 -1.82 -17.36 9.67
CA ALA A 52 -2.11 -18.80 9.51
C ALA A 52 -0.82 -19.62 9.33
N LEU A 53 0.14 -19.10 8.55
CA LEU A 53 1.46 -19.71 8.39
C LEU A 53 2.29 -19.69 9.67
N GLY A 54 2.25 -18.58 10.43
CA GLY A 54 2.89 -18.48 11.74
C GLY A 54 2.35 -19.52 12.72
N ALA A 55 1.04 -19.74 12.74
CA ALA A 55 0.40 -20.79 13.55
C ALA A 55 0.90 -22.18 13.14
N LYS A 56 0.96 -22.47 11.86
CA LYS A 56 1.48 -23.74 11.32
C LYS A 56 2.98 -23.93 11.54
N ARG A 57 3.76 -22.84 11.65
CA ARG A 57 5.17 -22.90 12.03
C ARG A 57 5.35 -23.32 13.47
N ALA A 58 4.55 -22.77 14.39
CA ALA A 58 4.63 -23.09 15.83
C ALA A 58 4.10 -24.48 16.14
N ASP A 59 2.98 -24.85 15.53
CA ASP A 59 2.37 -26.18 15.69
C ASP A 59 1.85 -26.68 14.33
N PRO A 60 2.60 -27.53 13.62
CA PRO A 60 2.17 -28.10 12.33
C PRO A 60 0.86 -28.88 12.41
N LYS A 61 0.48 -29.39 13.60
CA LYS A 61 -0.75 -30.17 13.84
C LYS A 61 -1.95 -29.28 14.18
N ALA A 62 -1.73 -28.01 14.53
CA ALA A 62 -2.83 -27.11 14.87
C ALA A 62 -3.88 -27.04 13.75
N SER A 63 -5.15 -27.17 14.10
CA SER A 63 -6.26 -26.90 13.19
C SER A 63 -6.43 -25.38 13.05
N VAL A 64 -6.19 -24.85 11.84
CA VAL A 64 -6.26 -23.42 11.55
C VAL A 64 -7.38 -23.15 10.55
N LEU A 65 -8.29 -22.23 10.92
CA LEU A 65 -9.35 -21.73 10.06
C LEU A 65 -9.09 -20.29 9.66
N LEU A 66 -9.11 -19.99 8.37
CA LEU A 66 -9.06 -18.62 7.84
C LEU A 66 -10.43 -18.28 7.23
N LEU A 67 -11.03 -17.19 7.70
CA LEU A 67 -12.31 -16.65 7.25
C LEU A 67 -12.07 -15.38 6.42
N GLU A 68 -12.58 -15.35 5.19
CA GLU A 68 -12.48 -14.19 4.31
C GLU A 68 -13.87 -13.70 3.89
N ALA A 69 -14.12 -12.40 4.02
CA ALA A 69 -15.41 -11.79 3.72
C ALA A 69 -15.75 -11.76 2.22
N LYS A 70 -14.75 -11.79 1.35
CA LYS A 70 -14.91 -11.79 -0.10
C LYS A 70 -14.75 -13.18 -0.68
N ILE A 71 -15.23 -13.37 -1.91
CA ILE A 71 -15.07 -14.64 -2.65
C ILE A 71 -13.59 -14.94 -2.96
N THR A 72 -12.77 -13.89 -3.11
CA THR A 72 -11.35 -14.02 -3.40
C THR A 72 -10.54 -13.44 -2.24
N PRO A 73 -9.69 -14.23 -1.57
CA PRO A 73 -8.73 -13.73 -0.60
C PRO A 73 -7.71 -12.77 -1.24
N GLY A 74 -7.06 -11.96 -0.41
CA GLY A 74 -5.99 -11.06 -0.83
C GLY A 74 -6.13 -9.63 -0.32
N GLY A 75 -7.35 -9.13 -0.21
CA GLY A 75 -7.63 -7.79 0.31
C GLY A 75 -6.84 -6.70 -0.42
N THR A 76 -6.47 -5.64 0.30
CA THR A 76 -5.65 -4.54 -0.22
C THR A 76 -4.24 -5.00 -0.61
N SER A 77 -3.70 -6.02 0.05
CA SER A 77 -2.36 -6.58 -0.23
C SER A 77 -2.25 -7.11 -1.66
N PHE A 78 -3.31 -7.72 -2.19
CA PHE A 78 -3.37 -8.22 -3.56
C PHE A 78 -3.24 -7.11 -4.61
N ARG A 79 -3.70 -5.90 -4.29
CA ARG A 79 -3.67 -4.71 -5.16
C ARG A 79 -2.40 -3.89 -5.02
N SER A 80 -1.49 -4.29 -4.13
CA SER A 80 -0.27 -3.55 -3.78
C SER A 80 0.90 -3.86 -4.72
N GLY A 81 2.00 -3.11 -4.54
CA GLY A 81 3.28 -3.42 -5.16
C GLY A 81 3.98 -4.67 -4.59
N GLY A 82 3.38 -5.37 -3.62
CA GLY A 82 3.88 -6.64 -3.06
C GLY A 82 5.17 -6.58 -2.29
N ARG A 83 5.73 -5.40 -2.09
CA ARG A 83 6.99 -5.20 -1.37
C ARG A 83 6.78 -5.36 0.11
N VAL A 84 7.78 -5.94 0.77
CA VAL A 84 7.83 -6.09 2.24
C VAL A 84 9.16 -5.50 2.72
N TRP A 85 9.10 -4.50 3.60
CA TRP A 85 10.29 -3.86 4.15
C TRP A 85 10.73 -4.63 5.39
N VAL A 86 11.91 -5.25 5.35
CA VAL A 86 12.46 -6.07 6.45
C VAL A 86 13.94 -5.76 6.65
N PRO A 87 14.32 -5.20 7.80
CA PRO A 87 15.72 -4.95 8.13
C PRO A 87 16.51 -6.26 8.28
N ASN A 88 17.82 -6.16 8.05
CA ASN A 88 18.77 -7.24 8.22
C ASN A 88 18.37 -8.58 7.55
N ASN A 89 17.73 -8.52 6.38
CA ASN A 89 17.35 -9.71 5.63
C ASN A 89 18.58 -10.46 5.05
N ALA A 90 18.37 -11.70 4.60
CA ALA A 90 19.45 -12.57 4.13
C ALA A 90 20.21 -11.98 2.93
N ASP A 91 19.52 -11.30 2.01
CA ASP A 91 20.15 -10.73 0.82
C ASP A 91 21.04 -9.52 1.18
N MET A 92 20.66 -8.74 2.20
CA MET A 92 21.53 -7.69 2.76
C MET A 92 22.79 -8.29 3.38
N ARG A 93 22.63 -9.31 4.22
CA ARG A 93 23.76 -10.01 4.85
C ARG A 93 24.71 -10.62 3.80
N ALA A 94 24.15 -11.26 2.78
CA ALA A 94 24.93 -11.83 1.67
C ALA A 94 25.70 -10.77 0.86
N ALA A 95 25.15 -9.55 0.77
CA ALA A 95 25.80 -8.42 0.10
C ALA A 95 26.74 -7.62 1.00
N GLY A 96 26.94 -8.01 2.26
CA GLY A 96 27.77 -7.28 3.22
C GLY A 96 27.17 -5.93 3.67
N LEU A 97 25.87 -5.72 3.49
CA LEU A 97 25.19 -4.52 3.99
C LEU A 97 24.93 -4.68 5.49
N ASN A 98 25.61 -3.83 6.27
CA ASN A 98 25.44 -3.83 7.71
C ASN A 98 24.16 -3.09 8.11
N ASP A 99 23.29 -3.73 8.90
CA ASP A 99 22.06 -3.17 9.42
C ASP A 99 21.95 -3.41 10.93
N PRO A 100 22.70 -2.65 11.74
CA PRO A 100 22.75 -2.86 13.18
C PRO A 100 21.38 -2.66 13.82
N ARG A 101 21.04 -3.54 14.76
CA ARG A 101 19.71 -3.54 15.42
C ARG A 101 19.37 -2.20 16.07
N ASP A 102 20.30 -1.64 16.83
CA ASP A 102 20.10 -0.36 17.51
C ASP A 102 19.84 0.80 16.54
N MET A 103 20.56 0.85 15.41
CA MET A 103 20.36 1.86 14.38
C MET A 103 19.06 1.65 13.62
N ALA A 104 18.69 0.42 13.31
CA ALA A 104 17.40 0.12 12.70
C ALA A 104 16.23 0.49 13.62
N LEU A 105 16.33 0.24 14.93
CA LEU A 105 15.34 0.66 15.91
C LEU A 105 15.24 2.18 16.01
N ARG A 106 16.37 2.90 16.00
CA ARG A 106 16.40 4.39 15.97
C ARG A 106 15.71 4.93 14.72
N TYR A 107 16.04 4.38 13.55
CA TYR A 107 15.41 4.77 12.29
C TYR A 107 13.88 4.57 12.33
N MET A 108 13.43 3.39 12.74
CA MET A 108 12.00 3.10 12.86
C MET A 108 11.33 3.99 13.90
N ALA A 109 11.93 4.17 15.08
CA ALA A 109 11.39 4.98 16.17
C ALA A 109 11.22 6.45 15.77
N ARG A 110 12.25 7.04 15.14
CA ARG A 110 12.24 8.43 14.65
C ARG A 110 11.09 8.70 13.69
N LEU A 111 10.84 7.77 12.76
CA LEU A 111 9.78 7.92 11.78
C LEU A 111 8.39 7.61 12.35
N SER A 112 8.27 6.57 13.17
CA SER A 112 6.99 6.11 13.71
C SER A 112 6.43 7.03 14.79
N HIS A 113 7.33 7.59 15.62
CA HIS A 113 6.97 8.40 16.80
C HIS A 113 7.79 9.70 16.87
N PRO A 114 7.77 10.56 15.84
CA PRO A 114 8.63 11.75 15.75
C PRO A 114 8.43 12.70 16.93
N ASP A 115 7.22 12.75 17.50
CA ASP A 115 6.89 13.66 18.62
C ASP A 115 7.50 13.19 19.96
N ARG A 116 7.91 11.93 20.05
CA ARG A 116 8.45 11.31 21.29
C ARG A 116 9.91 10.91 21.15
N TYR A 117 10.38 10.70 19.91
CA TYR A 117 11.71 10.19 19.65
C TYR A 117 12.79 11.07 20.27
N ASN A 118 13.61 10.47 21.13
CA ASN A 118 14.79 11.07 21.72
C ASN A 118 15.92 10.03 21.78
N PRO A 119 16.95 10.13 20.91
CA PRO A 119 18.01 9.13 20.83
C PRO A 119 18.86 9.02 22.09
N ALA A 120 18.85 10.04 22.96
CA ALA A 120 19.60 10.05 24.23
C ALA A 120 18.79 9.48 25.42
N ALA A 121 17.48 9.33 25.26
CA ALA A 121 16.62 8.82 26.33
C ALA A 121 16.57 7.29 26.37
N PRO A 122 16.28 6.67 27.54
CA PRO A 122 15.96 5.25 27.62
C PRO A 122 14.83 4.89 26.65
N LEU A 123 14.91 3.70 26.03
CA LEU A 123 13.94 3.21 25.06
C LEU A 123 13.68 4.21 23.90
N LEU A 124 14.66 5.05 23.57
CA LEU A 124 14.56 6.10 22.54
C LEU A 124 13.45 7.14 22.80
N GLY A 125 13.04 7.32 24.07
CA GLY A 125 11.93 8.19 24.47
C GLY A 125 10.54 7.60 24.26
N LEU A 126 10.46 6.37 23.78
CA LEU A 126 9.18 5.67 23.52
C LEU A 126 8.63 5.02 24.79
N GLU A 127 7.34 4.77 24.80
CA GLU A 127 6.73 3.87 25.77
C GLU A 127 7.30 2.46 25.65
N PRO A 128 7.45 1.70 26.75
CA PRO A 128 8.04 0.35 26.72
C PRO A 128 7.42 -0.56 25.66
N ARG A 129 6.12 -0.52 25.51
CA ARG A 129 5.36 -1.32 24.54
C ARG A 129 5.74 -0.97 23.09
N HIS A 130 5.78 0.31 22.75
CA HIS A 130 6.14 0.73 21.38
C HIS A 130 7.59 0.34 21.03
N HIS A 131 8.52 0.51 21.98
CA HIS A 131 9.90 0.06 21.79
C HIS A 131 9.97 -1.46 21.61
N ALA A 132 9.23 -2.23 22.43
CA ALA A 132 9.19 -3.68 22.32
C ALA A 132 8.60 -4.16 20.98
N GLN A 133 7.58 -3.48 20.45
CA GLN A 133 7.03 -3.77 19.12
C GLN A 133 8.07 -3.59 18.01
N LEU A 134 8.84 -2.49 18.01
CA LEU A 134 9.91 -2.27 17.01
C LEU A 134 11.00 -3.34 17.14
N GLY A 135 11.35 -3.73 18.37
CA GLY A 135 12.29 -4.83 18.64
C GLY A 135 11.79 -6.17 18.08
N ALA A 136 10.53 -6.53 18.40
CA ALA A 136 9.91 -7.76 17.91
C ALA A 136 9.83 -7.80 16.37
N TYR A 137 9.57 -6.66 15.75
CA TYR A 137 9.58 -6.54 14.29
C TYR A 137 10.95 -6.84 13.68
N TYR A 138 12.00 -6.19 14.20
CA TYR A 138 13.37 -6.42 13.74
C TYR A 138 13.79 -7.88 13.92
N ASP A 139 13.58 -8.41 15.13
CA ASP A 139 14.06 -9.74 15.53
C ASP A 139 13.31 -10.87 14.78
N SER A 140 12.03 -10.65 14.40
CA SER A 140 11.20 -11.68 13.77
C SER A 140 11.13 -11.58 12.24
N GLY A 141 11.37 -10.41 11.65
CA GLY A 141 11.15 -10.19 10.23
C GLY A 141 12.07 -11.03 9.34
N ALA A 142 13.38 -10.96 9.58
CA ALA A 142 14.36 -11.72 8.81
C ALA A 142 14.19 -13.25 9.02
N ASP A 143 13.96 -13.70 10.27
CA ASP A 143 13.69 -15.10 10.61
C ASP A 143 12.44 -15.65 9.90
N MET A 144 11.38 -14.86 9.80
CA MET A 144 10.19 -15.23 9.04
C MET A 144 10.49 -15.43 7.56
N LEU A 145 11.24 -14.51 6.94
CA LEU A 145 11.59 -14.60 5.53
C LEU A 145 12.50 -15.82 5.24
N ASP A 146 13.49 -16.04 6.10
CA ASP A 146 14.40 -17.17 5.99
C ASP A 146 13.62 -18.50 6.11
N TRP A 147 12.62 -18.55 6.99
CA TRP A 147 11.75 -19.72 7.09
C TRP A 147 10.87 -19.89 5.85
N TYR A 148 10.27 -18.80 5.29
CA TYR A 148 9.49 -18.89 4.07
C TYR A 148 10.31 -19.39 2.88
N ARG A 149 11.54 -18.91 2.75
CA ARG A 149 12.46 -19.31 1.69
C ARG A 149 12.90 -20.78 1.85
N SER A 150 13.35 -21.18 3.04
CA SER A 150 13.85 -22.53 3.31
C SER A 150 12.79 -23.62 3.22
N THR A 151 11.53 -23.28 3.45
CA THR A 151 10.40 -24.24 3.41
C THR A 151 9.61 -24.19 2.10
N GLY A 152 10.08 -23.43 1.11
CA GLY A 152 9.45 -23.34 -0.20
C GLY A 152 8.09 -22.64 -0.20
N ILE A 153 7.75 -21.89 0.87
CA ILE A 153 6.51 -21.10 0.92
C ILE A 153 6.60 -19.95 -0.07
N MET A 154 7.74 -19.24 -0.09
CA MET A 154 7.91 -18.07 -0.92
C MET A 154 9.38 -17.78 -1.22
N PRO A 155 9.77 -17.74 -2.49
CA PRO A 155 11.10 -17.31 -2.91
C PRO A 155 11.16 -15.78 -2.93
N TRP A 156 11.65 -15.19 -1.85
CA TRP A 156 11.90 -13.76 -1.74
C TRP A 156 13.25 -13.38 -2.34
N GLU A 157 13.34 -12.14 -2.85
CA GLU A 157 14.60 -11.50 -3.21
C GLU A 157 14.56 -10.00 -2.86
N ALA A 158 15.74 -9.44 -2.57
CA ALA A 158 15.83 -7.99 -2.37
C ALA A 158 15.50 -7.27 -3.67
N GLU A 159 14.69 -6.21 -3.56
CA GLU A 159 14.36 -5.39 -4.71
C GLU A 159 15.60 -4.70 -5.24
N ARG A 160 15.84 -4.82 -6.53
CA ARG A 160 16.96 -4.21 -7.24
C ARG A 160 16.46 -3.45 -8.44
N GLY A 161 17.23 -2.46 -8.87
CA GLY A 161 17.01 -1.78 -10.14
C GLY A 161 16.97 -2.78 -11.29
N ALA A 162 16.08 -2.55 -12.22
CA ALA A 162 15.94 -3.40 -13.38
C ALA A 162 17.24 -3.42 -14.18
N GLN A 163 17.53 -4.58 -14.74
CA GLN A 163 18.59 -4.73 -15.73
C GLN A 163 18.13 -4.07 -17.05
N LEU A 164 18.25 -2.76 -17.12
CA LEU A 164 18.13 -2.06 -18.39
C LEU A 164 19.56 -1.91 -18.92
N PRO A 165 19.91 -2.56 -20.03
CA PRO A 165 21.22 -2.40 -20.64
C PRO A 165 21.29 -1.02 -21.31
N ILE A 166 21.49 0.01 -20.52
CA ILE A 166 21.84 1.33 -21.02
C ILE A 166 23.36 1.41 -20.90
N ALA A 167 24.04 1.02 -21.98
CA ALA A 167 25.48 1.10 -22.03
C ALA A 167 25.94 2.53 -21.70
N ASN A 168 26.83 2.67 -20.70
CA ASN A 168 27.42 3.93 -20.24
C ASN A 168 26.45 4.92 -19.59
N ASP A 169 25.34 4.47 -18.98
CA ASP A 169 24.51 5.37 -18.18
C ASP A 169 25.12 5.60 -16.79
N PRO A 170 25.42 6.86 -16.39
CA PRO A 170 25.90 7.18 -15.04
C PRO A 170 24.87 6.87 -13.94
N LEU A 171 23.63 6.60 -14.32
CA LEU A 171 22.53 6.17 -13.43
C LEU A 171 22.28 4.66 -13.51
N ASP A 172 23.27 3.86 -13.91
CA ASP A 172 23.11 2.42 -13.95
C ASP A 172 22.70 1.88 -12.57
N LEU A 173 21.39 1.67 -12.40
CA LEU A 173 20.78 1.09 -11.20
C LEU A 173 20.76 -0.44 -11.30
N ASN A 174 21.37 -1.03 -12.34
CA ASN A 174 21.41 -2.46 -12.55
C ASN A 174 22.01 -3.17 -11.33
N GLY A 175 21.22 -4.02 -10.70
CA GLY A 175 21.63 -4.75 -9.50
C GLY A 175 21.77 -3.90 -8.22
N VAL A 176 21.56 -2.60 -8.28
CA VAL A 176 21.55 -1.72 -7.11
C VAL A 176 20.31 -2.01 -6.27
N PHE A 177 20.50 -2.20 -4.97
CA PHE A 177 19.37 -2.37 -4.04
C PHE A 177 18.50 -1.14 -3.96
N ALA A 178 17.19 -1.34 -3.88
CA ALA A 178 16.22 -0.26 -3.67
C ALA A 178 16.56 0.55 -2.42
N PRO A 179 16.61 1.89 -2.51
CA PRO A 179 16.87 2.75 -1.36
C PRO A 179 15.66 2.78 -0.43
N ASP A 180 15.92 3.03 0.85
CA ASP A 180 14.88 3.38 1.82
C ASP A 180 14.33 4.79 1.54
N TYR A 181 13.20 5.15 2.17
CA TYR A 181 12.55 6.43 1.90
C TYR A 181 13.25 7.64 2.53
N HIS A 182 14.07 7.41 3.55
CA HIS A 182 14.84 8.46 4.23
C HIS A 182 16.33 8.05 4.33
N PRO A 183 17.02 7.97 3.18
CA PRO A 183 18.44 7.59 3.16
C PRO A 183 19.37 8.69 3.70
N GLU A 184 18.83 9.93 3.90
CA GLU A 184 19.53 11.06 4.48
C GLU A 184 19.70 10.98 6.00
N LEU A 185 18.88 10.16 6.67
CA LEU A 185 18.94 10.02 8.12
C LEU A 185 20.19 9.23 8.55
N GLU A 186 20.89 9.71 9.57
CA GLU A 186 22.08 9.05 10.11
C GLU A 186 21.77 7.65 10.67
N GLU A 187 20.58 7.48 11.22
CA GLU A 187 20.10 6.20 11.74
C GLU A 187 19.88 5.16 10.63
N ASN A 188 19.77 5.58 9.38
CA ASN A 188 19.64 4.70 8.24
C ASN A 188 21.01 4.26 7.72
N VAL A 189 21.70 3.39 8.46
CA VAL A 189 23.08 2.94 8.16
C VAL A 189 23.20 2.27 6.78
N PRO A 190 22.35 1.28 6.40
CA PRO A 190 22.48 0.63 5.09
C PRO A 190 21.94 1.48 3.95
N LYS A 191 21.02 2.42 4.22
CA LYS A 191 20.33 3.31 3.27
C LYS A 191 19.54 2.60 2.18
N ARG A 192 19.62 1.27 2.07
CA ARG A 192 19.06 0.45 1.01
C ARG A 192 19.00 -1.02 1.38
N GLY A 193 18.25 -1.83 0.61
CA GLY A 193 18.26 -3.28 0.68
C GLY A 193 17.23 -3.90 1.61
N ARG A 194 16.49 -3.11 2.39
CA ARG A 194 15.43 -3.62 3.28
C ARG A 194 14.13 -3.96 2.55
N SER A 195 13.91 -3.39 1.35
CA SER A 195 12.76 -3.74 0.51
C SER A 195 13.01 -5.06 -0.21
N ILE A 196 12.11 -6.01 -0.03
CA ILE A 196 12.14 -7.31 -0.68
C ILE A 196 10.85 -7.54 -1.45
N ILE A 197 10.92 -8.38 -2.46
CA ILE A 197 9.84 -8.66 -3.38
C ILE A 197 9.73 -10.19 -3.59
N PRO A 198 8.52 -10.77 -3.65
CA PRO A 198 8.36 -12.17 -4.03
C PRO A 198 8.69 -12.36 -5.51
N ARG A 199 9.28 -13.50 -5.86
CA ARG A 199 9.39 -13.90 -7.27
C ARG A 199 8.02 -14.19 -7.85
N HIS A 200 7.94 -14.13 -9.18
CA HIS A 200 6.70 -14.47 -9.88
C HIS A 200 6.19 -15.86 -9.49
N PHE A 201 4.88 -15.94 -9.18
CA PHE A 201 4.22 -17.18 -8.79
C PHE A 201 3.87 -18.02 -10.03
N ASP A 202 4.22 -19.30 -10.02
CA ASP A 202 3.80 -20.24 -11.05
C ASP A 202 2.41 -20.79 -10.72
N PRO A 203 1.37 -20.43 -11.49
CA PRO A 203 -0.01 -20.88 -11.23
C PRO A 203 -0.18 -22.40 -11.30
N THR A 204 0.72 -23.12 -11.98
CA THR A 204 0.64 -24.59 -12.10
C THR A 204 0.80 -25.29 -10.74
N LEU A 205 1.47 -24.63 -9.79
CA LEU A 205 1.60 -25.14 -8.41
C LEU A 205 0.25 -25.31 -7.70
N LEU A 206 -0.75 -24.50 -8.04
CA LEU A 206 -2.10 -24.63 -7.44
C LEU A 206 -2.89 -25.79 -8.01
N THR A 207 -2.70 -26.12 -9.28
CA THR A 207 -3.41 -27.26 -9.89
C THR A 207 -3.03 -28.59 -9.25
N THR A 208 -1.80 -28.68 -8.73
CA THR A 208 -1.29 -29.88 -8.04
C THR A 208 -1.85 -30.05 -6.62
N THR A 209 -2.39 -28.99 -6.02
CA THR A 209 -2.95 -29.02 -4.65
C THR A 209 -4.42 -29.37 -4.58
N GLY A 210 -5.09 -29.58 -5.74
CA GLY A 210 -6.54 -29.79 -5.80
C GLY A 210 -7.37 -28.59 -5.32
N SER A 211 -6.76 -27.41 -5.26
CA SER A 211 -7.40 -26.20 -4.77
C SER A 211 -8.32 -25.60 -5.82
N ASN A 212 -9.57 -25.35 -5.43
CA ASN A 212 -10.53 -24.55 -6.23
C ASN A 212 -10.36 -23.03 -6.04
N ILE A 213 -9.32 -22.58 -5.34
CA ILE A 213 -9.07 -21.16 -5.17
C ILE A 213 -8.47 -20.64 -6.48
N ALA A 214 -9.30 -19.97 -7.27
CA ALA A 214 -8.86 -19.27 -8.46
C ALA A 214 -7.94 -18.10 -8.07
N ILE A 215 -6.65 -18.20 -8.39
CA ILE A 215 -5.82 -17.00 -8.51
C ILE A 215 -6.11 -16.46 -9.90
N PRO A 216 -6.67 -15.26 -10.01
CA PRO A 216 -6.92 -14.66 -11.31
C PRO A 216 -5.59 -14.55 -12.08
N ASN A 217 -5.54 -15.17 -13.26
CA ASN A 217 -4.40 -15.00 -14.16
C ASN A 217 -4.56 -13.68 -14.90
N TYR A 218 -3.84 -12.67 -14.47
CA TYR A 218 -3.95 -11.32 -15.04
C TYR A 218 -2.91 -11.03 -16.13
N GLY A 219 -2.15 -12.02 -16.56
CA GLY A 219 -1.19 -11.85 -17.66
C GLY A 219 -0.04 -10.88 -17.38
N ALA A 220 0.02 -10.29 -16.20
CA ALA A 220 1.07 -9.37 -15.78
C ALA A 220 1.48 -9.69 -14.33
N SER A 221 2.78 -9.77 -14.10
CA SER A 221 3.34 -9.90 -12.75
C SER A 221 3.16 -8.58 -12.00
N ILE A 222 2.14 -8.52 -11.12
CA ILE A 222 2.04 -7.49 -10.10
C ILE A 222 2.44 -8.16 -8.79
N ALA A 223 3.51 -7.71 -8.17
CA ALA A 223 4.12 -8.40 -7.04
C ALA A 223 3.17 -8.59 -5.83
N GLY A 224 2.11 -7.77 -5.70
CA GLY A 224 1.04 -7.98 -4.72
C GLY A 224 0.21 -9.24 -5.00
N ILE A 225 0.02 -9.57 -6.27
CA ILE A 225 -0.62 -10.83 -6.70
C ILE A 225 0.28 -12.00 -6.33
N ASP A 226 1.57 -11.91 -6.68
CA ASP A 226 2.55 -12.96 -6.38
C ASP A 226 2.68 -13.17 -4.87
N LEU A 227 2.73 -12.10 -4.08
CA LEU A 227 2.75 -12.16 -2.61
C LEU A 227 1.58 -12.99 -2.08
N ILE A 228 0.38 -12.66 -2.51
CA ILE A 228 -0.84 -13.34 -2.03
C ILE A 228 -0.89 -14.78 -2.53
N ALA A 229 -0.52 -15.02 -3.79
CA ALA A 229 -0.49 -16.35 -4.36
C ALA A 229 0.45 -17.29 -3.61
N TRP A 230 1.68 -16.86 -3.32
CA TRP A 230 2.64 -17.63 -2.54
C TRP A 230 2.15 -17.90 -1.12
N LEU A 231 1.61 -16.89 -0.42
CA LEU A 231 1.10 -17.06 0.94
C LEU A 231 -0.10 -18.03 0.96
N GLN A 232 -1.02 -17.94 -0.02
CA GLN A 232 -2.12 -18.88 -0.16
C GLN A 232 -1.65 -20.31 -0.42
N TYR A 233 -0.71 -20.47 -1.36
CA TYR A 233 -0.09 -21.75 -1.63
C TYR A 233 0.53 -22.35 -0.36
N GLY A 234 1.31 -21.54 0.37
CA GLY A 234 1.90 -21.95 1.64
C GLY A 234 0.87 -22.42 2.68
N CYS A 235 -0.28 -21.75 2.77
CA CYS A 235 -1.41 -22.14 3.62
C CYS A 235 -2.04 -23.47 3.18
N LEU A 236 -2.29 -23.61 1.88
CA LEU A 236 -2.91 -24.82 1.31
C LEU A 236 -2.09 -26.09 1.57
N VAL A 237 -0.79 -26.05 1.23
CA VAL A 237 0.10 -27.21 1.40
C VAL A 237 0.35 -27.58 2.86
N ARG A 238 -0.02 -26.70 3.81
CA ARG A 238 0.04 -26.94 5.26
C ARG A 238 -1.31 -27.24 5.89
N GLY A 239 -2.36 -27.45 5.08
CA GLY A 239 -3.68 -27.84 5.55
C GLY A 239 -4.40 -26.77 6.36
N VAL A 240 -4.23 -25.48 6.01
CA VAL A 240 -5.08 -24.41 6.53
C VAL A 240 -6.44 -24.49 5.86
N THR A 241 -7.52 -24.55 6.63
CA THR A 241 -8.88 -24.45 6.11
C THR A 241 -9.19 -23.00 5.79
N MET A 242 -9.49 -22.67 4.53
CA MET A 242 -9.84 -21.31 4.11
C MET A 242 -11.29 -21.28 3.62
N LEU A 243 -12.10 -20.38 4.20
CA LEU A 243 -13.50 -20.18 3.84
C LEU A 243 -13.70 -18.77 3.29
N PRO A 244 -13.77 -18.58 1.97
CA PRO A 244 -14.17 -17.32 1.36
C PRO A 244 -15.67 -17.08 1.54
N SER A 245 -16.13 -15.84 1.30
CA SER A 245 -17.54 -15.41 1.48
C SER A 245 -18.07 -15.59 2.91
N HIS A 246 -17.19 -15.57 3.92
CA HIS A 246 -17.50 -15.74 5.33
C HIS A 246 -17.07 -14.49 6.10
N ARG A 247 -17.99 -13.56 6.31
CA ARG A 247 -17.73 -12.33 7.07
C ARG A 247 -17.93 -12.56 8.57
N VAL A 248 -16.90 -12.28 9.34
CA VAL A 248 -17.03 -12.23 10.82
C VAL A 248 -17.82 -10.99 11.19
N THR A 249 -18.90 -11.20 11.94
CA THR A 249 -19.84 -10.16 12.37
C THR A 249 -19.63 -9.76 13.82
N ASP A 250 -19.06 -10.65 14.63
CA ASP A 250 -18.84 -10.39 16.06
C ASP A 250 -17.77 -11.31 16.66
N ILE A 251 -17.23 -10.88 17.82
CA ILE A 251 -16.33 -11.66 18.67
C ILE A 251 -17.15 -12.28 19.80
N LYS A 252 -16.88 -13.55 20.10
CA LYS A 252 -17.43 -14.19 21.30
C LYS A 252 -16.43 -14.07 22.44
N LEU A 253 -16.78 -13.28 23.43
CA LEU A 253 -16.00 -13.07 24.64
C LEU A 253 -16.71 -13.64 25.85
N ARG A 254 -15.93 -14.13 26.82
CA ARG A 254 -16.40 -14.41 28.19
C ARG A 254 -15.53 -13.66 29.20
N HIS A 255 -16.07 -13.39 30.33
CA HIS A 255 -15.33 -12.88 31.47
C HIS A 255 -14.88 -14.03 32.39
N VAL A 256 -13.59 -14.02 32.72
CA VAL A 256 -12.99 -14.92 33.70
C VAL A 256 -12.41 -14.04 34.83
N GLY A 257 -13.21 -13.82 35.87
CA GLY A 257 -12.93 -12.76 36.84
C GLY A 257 -12.94 -11.37 36.14
N ALA A 258 -11.91 -10.60 36.35
CA ALA A 258 -11.74 -9.28 35.74
C ALA A 258 -11.18 -9.32 34.28
N ARG A 259 -10.83 -10.49 33.76
CA ARG A 259 -10.19 -10.62 32.44
C ARG A 259 -11.20 -11.04 31.38
N MET A 260 -11.05 -10.47 30.18
CA MET A 260 -11.76 -10.91 28.98
C MET A 260 -10.97 -12.03 28.29
N GLN A 261 -11.68 -13.05 27.85
CA GLN A 261 -11.13 -14.17 27.08
C GLN A 261 -11.97 -14.40 25.83
N VAL A 262 -11.31 -14.57 24.68
CA VAL A 262 -11.99 -14.93 23.44
C VAL A 262 -12.35 -16.43 23.43
N GLU A 263 -13.56 -16.75 22.97
CA GLU A 263 -14.04 -18.11 22.78
C GLU A 263 -14.21 -18.47 21.30
N GLY A 264 -14.31 -17.46 20.42
CA GLY A 264 -14.55 -17.67 19.00
C GLY A 264 -15.14 -16.45 18.31
N VAL A 265 -15.82 -16.69 17.21
CA VAL A 265 -16.41 -15.64 16.36
C VAL A 265 -17.79 -16.05 15.87
N ARG A 266 -18.64 -15.03 15.61
CA ARG A 266 -19.87 -15.16 14.83
C ARG A 266 -19.58 -14.78 13.39
N VAL A 267 -20.20 -15.51 12.47
CA VAL A 267 -19.90 -15.42 11.05
C VAL A 267 -21.18 -15.45 10.24
N ARG A 268 -21.27 -14.56 9.28
CA ARG A 268 -22.30 -14.59 8.26
C ARG A 268 -21.68 -14.93 6.91
N ALA A 269 -22.20 -16.00 6.30
CA ALA A 269 -21.77 -16.42 4.99
C ALA A 269 -22.76 -15.96 3.92
N GLU A 270 -22.27 -15.70 2.72
CA GLU A 270 -23.06 -15.42 1.53
C GLU A 270 -22.85 -16.55 0.52
N ALA A 271 -23.93 -17.23 0.16
CA ALA A 271 -23.89 -18.26 -0.86
C ALA A 271 -24.43 -17.72 -2.19
N GLU A 272 -23.70 -17.98 -3.27
CA GLU A 272 -24.10 -17.58 -4.61
C GLU A 272 -25.47 -18.19 -4.96
N GLY A 273 -26.42 -17.31 -5.35
CA GLY A 273 -27.79 -17.71 -5.68
C GLY A 273 -28.74 -17.94 -4.49
N LEU A 274 -28.23 -18.06 -3.26
CA LEU A 274 -29.05 -18.24 -2.05
C LEU A 274 -29.06 -17.00 -1.12
N GLY A 275 -28.16 -16.04 -1.38
CA GLY A 275 -28.01 -14.85 -0.54
C GLY A 275 -27.35 -15.14 0.81
N LEU A 276 -27.71 -14.35 1.84
CA LEU A 276 -27.14 -14.49 3.19
C LEU A 276 -27.66 -15.75 3.88
N LEU A 277 -26.73 -16.55 4.38
CA LEU A 277 -27.04 -17.72 5.20
C LEU A 277 -27.28 -17.32 6.66
N PRO A 278 -27.92 -18.20 7.46
CA PRO A 278 -28.02 -18.00 8.91
C PRO A 278 -26.67 -17.79 9.56
N GLU A 279 -26.63 -16.97 10.61
CA GLU A 279 -25.40 -16.72 11.37
C GLU A 279 -24.88 -18.00 11.99
N MET A 280 -23.58 -18.21 11.92
CA MET A 280 -22.87 -19.39 12.41
C MET A 280 -21.84 -18.99 13.45
N GLU A 281 -21.46 -19.93 14.31
CA GLU A 281 -20.41 -19.74 15.30
C GLU A 281 -19.27 -20.72 15.07
N TYR A 282 -18.04 -20.18 15.16
CA TYR A 282 -16.81 -20.97 15.22
C TYR A 282 -16.10 -20.72 16.54
N LYS A 283 -15.67 -21.79 17.20
CA LYS A 283 -14.95 -21.73 18.47
C LYS A 283 -13.46 -21.85 18.27
N ALA A 284 -12.68 -21.07 19.04
CA ALA A 284 -11.23 -21.11 19.05
C ALA A 284 -10.73 -21.65 20.38
N ARG A 285 -9.86 -22.68 20.38
CA ARG A 285 -9.26 -23.22 21.62
C ARG A 285 -8.14 -22.35 22.13
N ARG A 286 -7.31 -21.78 21.20
CA ARG A 286 -6.07 -21.08 21.54
C ARG A 286 -6.13 -19.59 21.21
N GLY A 287 -6.80 -19.21 20.12
CA GLY A 287 -6.94 -17.80 19.83
C GLY A 287 -7.63 -17.45 18.52
N VAL A 288 -8.02 -16.17 18.44
CA VAL A 288 -8.57 -15.52 17.26
C VAL A 288 -7.66 -14.37 16.87
N ILE A 289 -7.28 -14.29 15.59
CA ILE A 289 -6.37 -13.28 15.04
C ILE A 289 -7.12 -12.46 14.01
N PHE A 290 -7.32 -11.16 14.27
CA PHE A 290 -7.91 -10.25 13.30
C PHE A 290 -6.86 -9.67 12.36
N ALA A 291 -7.13 -9.75 11.06
CA ALA A 291 -6.34 -9.20 9.96
C ALA A 291 -7.27 -8.61 8.88
N SER A 292 -8.36 -7.94 9.32
CA SER A 292 -9.52 -7.57 8.50
C SER A 292 -9.35 -6.27 7.70
N GLY A 293 -8.15 -5.67 7.68
CA GLY A 293 -7.87 -4.40 6.99
C GLY A 293 -8.37 -3.17 7.75
N GLY A 294 -8.07 -1.98 7.21
CA GLY A 294 -8.42 -0.70 7.82
C GLY A 294 -9.88 -0.27 7.58
N TYR A 295 -10.13 1.04 7.71
CA TYR A 295 -11.47 1.63 7.55
C TYR A 295 -11.51 2.73 6.47
N SER A 296 -10.61 2.73 5.52
CA SER A 296 -10.52 3.75 4.48
C SER A 296 -11.74 3.83 3.53
N LYS A 297 -12.60 2.82 3.53
CA LYS A 297 -13.87 2.81 2.80
C LYS A 297 -15.09 3.04 3.71
N ASN A 298 -14.88 3.59 4.90
CA ASN A 298 -15.93 4.02 5.83
C ASN A 298 -15.90 5.55 5.95
N ALA A 299 -16.77 6.22 5.20
CA ALA A 299 -16.82 7.69 5.11
C ALA A 299 -17.08 8.35 6.48
N GLN A 300 -17.93 7.73 7.33
CA GLN A 300 -18.24 8.27 8.67
C GLN A 300 -17.01 8.22 9.58
N ARG A 301 -16.26 7.10 9.57
CA ARG A 301 -15.03 6.98 10.35
C ARG A 301 -13.93 7.88 9.86
N LEU A 302 -13.79 8.03 8.53
CA LEU A 302 -12.85 9.00 7.97
C LEU A 302 -13.20 10.43 8.40
N ALA A 303 -14.46 10.83 8.31
CA ALA A 303 -14.91 12.17 8.74
C ALA A 303 -14.70 12.40 10.25
N ALA A 304 -14.88 11.37 11.08
CA ALA A 304 -14.68 11.47 12.52
C ALA A 304 -13.19 11.59 12.92
N ASN A 305 -12.28 10.91 12.22
CA ASN A 305 -10.88 10.80 12.60
C ASN A 305 -9.92 11.68 11.79
N PHE A 306 -10.34 12.14 10.60
CA PHE A 306 -9.55 13.00 9.71
C PHE A 306 -10.32 14.29 9.45
N GLN A 307 -10.07 15.30 10.26
CA GLN A 307 -10.78 16.59 10.22
C GLN A 307 -9.85 17.73 9.81
N GLY A 308 -10.46 18.89 9.46
CA GLY A 308 -9.74 20.09 9.10
C GLY A 308 -8.85 19.90 7.88
N ASP A 309 -7.62 20.35 7.96
CA ASP A 309 -6.65 20.29 6.88
C ASP A 309 -6.26 18.86 6.49
N ARG A 310 -6.47 17.89 7.39
CA ARG A 310 -6.27 16.45 7.11
C ARG A 310 -7.48 15.78 6.45
N ALA A 311 -8.57 16.51 6.21
CA ALA A 311 -9.71 15.96 5.48
C ALA A 311 -9.30 15.58 4.05
N PHE A 312 -9.54 14.33 3.68
CA PHE A 312 -9.17 13.84 2.36
C PHE A 312 -10.07 14.44 1.28
N SER A 313 -9.43 14.98 0.25
CA SER A 313 -10.11 15.43 -0.97
C SER A 313 -10.28 14.30 -1.98
N GLY A 314 -9.44 13.24 -1.88
CA GLY A 314 -9.50 12.01 -2.65
C GLY A 314 -9.88 10.82 -1.80
N GLY A 315 -9.92 9.64 -2.40
CA GLY A 315 -10.29 8.40 -1.74
C GLY A 315 -9.11 7.49 -1.42
N GLY A 316 -9.45 6.28 -1.00
CA GLY A 316 -8.47 5.26 -0.67
C GLY A 316 -8.35 4.19 -1.75
N CYS A 317 -7.15 3.66 -1.91
CA CYS A 317 -6.85 2.54 -2.82
C CYS A 317 -7.26 1.18 -2.26
N ALA A 318 -7.67 1.11 -0.99
CA ALA A 318 -8.06 -0.14 -0.34
C ALA A 318 -9.30 -0.77 -0.98
N VAL A 319 -9.48 -2.06 -0.74
CA VAL A 319 -10.67 -2.80 -1.20
C VAL A 319 -11.94 -2.29 -0.51
N THR A 320 -13.08 -2.46 -1.17
CA THR A 320 -14.39 -1.98 -0.70
C THR A 320 -14.82 -2.56 0.66
N SER A 321 -14.23 -3.69 1.07
CA SER A 321 -14.46 -4.32 2.36
C SER A 321 -13.71 -3.69 3.53
N ALA A 322 -12.79 -2.72 3.30
CA ALA A 322 -12.07 -2.01 4.36
C ALA A 322 -12.99 -1.01 5.09
N LYS A 323 -13.88 -1.51 5.93
CA LYS A 323 -14.92 -0.75 6.64
C LYS A 323 -14.63 -0.51 8.12
N GLY A 324 -13.62 -1.19 8.70
CA GLY A 324 -13.25 -1.05 10.11
C GLY A 324 -14.05 -1.93 11.06
N ASP A 325 -14.40 -3.14 10.63
CA ASP A 325 -15.21 -4.07 11.45
C ASP A 325 -14.60 -4.31 12.83
N LEU A 326 -13.26 -4.46 12.92
CA LEU A 326 -12.60 -4.64 14.21
C LEU A 326 -12.64 -3.37 15.08
N VAL A 327 -12.63 -2.20 14.46
CA VAL A 327 -12.77 -0.92 15.20
C VAL A 327 -14.17 -0.82 15.84
N ASP A 328 -15.23 -1.22 15.10
CA ASP A 328 -16.59 -1.26 15.61
C ASP A 328 -16.71 -2.20 16.83
N MET A 329 -16.04 -3.36 16.75
CA MET A 329 -15.99 -4.33 17.85
C MET A 329 -15.16 -3.79 19.02
N ALA A 330 -14.04 -3.10 18.76
CA ALA A 330 -13.17 -2.52 19.78
C ALA A 330 -13.91 -1.47 20.63
N GLU A 331 -14.68 -0.59 19.99
CA GLU A 331 -15.52 0.38 20.67
C GLU A 331 -16.60 -0.30 21.53
N ARG A 332 -17.21 -1.36 21.02
CA ARG A 332 -18.25 -2.11 21.72
C ARG A 332 -17.74 -2.84 22.94
N TYR A 333 -16.55 -3.42 22.86
CA TYR A 333 -15.99 -4.27 23.92
C TYR A 333 -14.96 -3.56 24.82
N GLY A 334 -14.66 -2.29 24.58
CA GLY A 334 -13.72 -1.52 25.38
C GLY A 334 -12.27 -1.92 25.16
N PHE A 335 -11.86 -2.10 23.89
CA PHE A 335 -10.44 -2.24 23.57
C PHE A 335 -9.81 -0.86 23.39
N GLN A 336 -8.54 -0.74 23.77
CA GLN A 336 -7.79 0.49 23.62
C GLN A 336 -7.57 0.81 22.14
N LEU A 337 -8.00 1.99 21.66
CA LEU A 337 -7.80 2.43 20.29
C LEU A 337 -6.65 3.43 20.19
N GLU A 338 -5.78 3.26 19.19
CA GLU A 338 -4.66 4.17 18.90
C GLU A 338 -4.54 4.43 17.40
N ASN A 339 -3.78 5.47 17.04
CA ASN A 339 -3.48 5.86 15.66
C ASN A 339 -4.71 6.15 14.78
N MET A 340 -5.88 6.43 15.37
CA MET A 340 -7.13 6.56 14.63
C MET A 340 -7.11 7.68 13.56
N GLY A 341 -6.31 8.72 13.74
CA GLY A 341 -6.08 9.79 12.74
C GLY A 341 -4.85 9.56 11.85
N GLN A 342 -4.37 8.31 11.71
CA GLN A 342 -3.21 7.99 10.88
C GLN A 342 -3.57 7.09 9.71
N ALA A 343 -2.85 7.27 8.59
CA ALA A 343 -3.03 6.49 7.38
C ALA A 343 -1.72 6.39 6.60
N TRP A 344 -1.69 5.44 5.68
CA TRP A 344 -0.67 5.33 4.65
C TRP A 344 -1.08 6.22 3.48
N TYR A 345 -0.38 7.36 3.31
CA TYR A 345 -0.76 8.41 2.36
C TYR A 345 -0.25 8.15 0.95
N ILE A 346 -1.03 8.57 -0.06
CA ILE A 346 -0.66 8.60 -1.46
C ILE A 346 -1.46 9.67 -2.20
N GLN A 347 -0.84 10.40 -3.12
CA GLN A 347 -1.57 11.34 -3.98
C GLN A 347 -2.42 10.60 -5.01
N ASN A 348 -3.60 11.11 -5.26
CA ASN A 348 -4.52 10.60 -6.28
C ASN A 348 -4.68 11.61 -7.42
N LEU A 349 -4.93 11.09 -8.62
CA LEU A 349 -5.51 11.85 -9.72
C LEU A 349 -6.97 12.15 -9.37
N TYR A 350 -7.26 13.38 -8.96
CA TYR A 350 -8.54 13.75 -8.35
C TYR A 350 -9.73 13.43 -9.25
N GLU A 351 -9.69 13.87 -10.50
CA GLU A 351 -10.82 13.67 -11.42
C GLU A 351 -11.01 12.20 -11.79
N GLN A 352 -9.92 11.45 -11.94
CA GLN A 352 -9.97 10.01 -12.22
C GLN A 352 -10.55 9.24 -11.04
N TYR A 353 -10.18 9.60 -9.82
CA TYR A 353 -10.77 9.04 -8.61
C TYR A 353 -12.29 9.29 -8.55
N LYS A 354 -12.75 10.50 -8.93
CA LYS A 354 -14.18 10.83 -8.96
C LYS A 354 -14.98 10.00 -9.96
N LEU A 355 -14.38 9.63 -11.09
CA LEU A 355 -15.02 8.81 -12.12
C LEU A 355 -15.14 7.33 -11.71
N ASP A 356 -14.17 6.81 -10.99
CA ASP A 356 -14.17 5.42 -10.50
C ASP A 356 -13.61 5.33 -9.07
N PRO A 357 -14.42 5.69 -8.04
CA PRO A 357 -13.98 5.69 -6.64
C PRO A 357 -13.57 4.31 -6.12
N ASP A 358 -14.11 3.25 -6.69
CA ASP A 358 -13.89 1.88 -6.22
C ASP A 358 -12.88 1.10 -7.07
N SER A 359 -12.45 1.67 -8.20
CA SER A 359 -11.51 0.99 -9.12
C SER A 359 -11.99 -0.40 -9.56
N LEU A 360 -13.30 -0.59 -9.69
CA LEU A 360 -13.91 -1.89 -9.94
C LEU A 360 -13.76 -2.35 -11.39
N ALA A 361 -13.59 -1.39 -12.32
CA ALA A 361 -13.53 -1.70 -13.75
C ALA A 361 -12.26 -2.48 -14.14
N ILE A 362 -11.19 -2.37 -13.34
CA ILE A 362 -9.93 -3.06 -13.59
C ILE A 362 -9.40 -3.57 -12.25
N PRO A 363 -9.56 -4.86 -11.93
CA PRO A 363 -9.25 -5.44 -10.62
C PRO A 363 -7.81 -5.22 -10.11
N ASN A 364 -6.89 -4.83 -10.99
CA ASN A 364 -5.45 -4.82 -10.77
C ASN A 364 -4.81 -3.45 -10.55
N TYR A 365 -5.58 -2.37 -10.45
CA TYR A 365 -5.00 -1.04 -10.52
C TYR A 365 -5.17 -0.19 -9.26
N LEU A 366 -4.46 -0.58 -8.19
CA LEU A 366 -4.00 0.39 -7.19
C LEU A 366 -3.28 1.58 -7.87
N LEU A 367 -2.64 1.30 -9.01
CA LEU A 367 -1.82 2.21 -9.77
C LEU A 367 -2.61 3.25 -10.58
N PHE A 368 -3.88 3.00 -10.91
CA PHE A 368 -4.64 3.93 -11.75
C PHE A 368 -5.12 5.18 -11.04
N GLN A 369 -5.39 5.11 -9.75
CA GLN A 369 -5.81 6.29 -8.98
C GLN A 369 -4.62 7.00 -8.34
N ALA A 370 -3.55 6.25 -8.03
CA ALA A 370 -2.34 6.78 -7.44
C ALA A 370 -1.56 7.61 -8.46
N TYR A 371 -1.11 8.77 -8.02
CA TYR A 371 -0.27 9.62 -8.83
C TYR A 371 1.21 9.28 -8.68
N TRP A 372 1.85 8.96 -9.79
CA TRP A 372 3.29 8.71 -9.88
C TRP A 372 3.94 9.86 -10.67
N PRO A 373 4.83 10.65 -10.05
CA PRO A 373 5.42 11.84 -10.67
C PRO A 373 6.55 11.48 -11.61
N ASN A 374 6.22 10.84 -12.73
CA ASN A 374 7.19 10.51 -13.77
C ASN A 374 7.57 11.75 -14.56
N GLY A 375 8.72 11.66 -15.25
CA GLY A 375 9.22 12.76 -16.06
C GLY A 375 10.14 13.71 -15.31
N ASP A 376 11.02 14.32 -16.06
CA ASP A 376 12.03 15.26 -15.60
C ASP A 376 11.57 16.73 -15.76
N SER A 377 10.81 17.03 -16.82
CA SER A 377 10.20 18.35 -17.07
C SER A 377 8.78 18.41 -16.47
N MET A 378 8.68 18.36 -15.13
CA MET A 378 7.43 18.45 -14.40
C MET A 378 7.62 19.07 -13.03
N ILE A 379 6.61 19.81 -12.55
CA ILE A 379 6.54 20.40 -11.21
C ILE A 379 5.15 20.22 -10.61
N MET A 380 5.05 20.29 -9.28
CA MET A 380 3.77 20.39 -8.55
C MET A 380 3.63 21.77 -7.94
N VAL A 381 2.51 22.43 -8.21
CA VAL A 381 2.23 23.75 -7.66
C VAL A 381 0.90 23.77 -6.91
N ASN A 382 0.83 24.65 -5.92
CA ASN A 382 -0.39 24.91 -5.16
C ASN A 382 -1.30 25.95 -5.87
N ARG A 383 -2.41 26.31 -5.21
CA ARG A 383 -3.36 27.33 -5.73
C ARG A 383 -2.72 28.69 -6.03
N LYS A 384 -1.53 28.97 -5.49
CA LYS A 384 -0.79 30.22 -5.73
C LYS A 384 0.24 30.09 -6.87
N GLY A 385 0.32 28.95 -7.57
CA GLY A 385 1.29 28.74 -8.63
C GLY A 385 2.72 28.51 -8.16
N ARG A 386 2.93 28.16 -6.88
CA ARG A 386 4.24 27.94 -6.26
C ARG A 386 4.50 26.45 -6.02
N ARG A 387 5.71 25.99 -6.29
CA ARG A 387 6.16 24.65 -5.85
C ARG A 387 6.09 24.54 -4.34
N VAL A 388 5.78 23.36 -3.85
CA VAL A 388 5.55 23.08 -2.41
C VAL A 388 6.27 21.85 -1.90
N VAL A 389 6.95 21.09 -2.76
CA VAL A 389 7.57 19.81 -2.40
C VAL A 389 8.62 19.40 -3.41
N ASN A 390 9.56 18.55 -3.02
CA ASN A 390 10.34 17.73 -3.93
C ASN A 390 9.40 16.71 -4.60
N GLU A 391 9.15 16.85 -5.87
CA GLU A 391 8.20 16.00 -6.61
C GLU A 391 8.66 14.54 -6.69
N LYS A 392 9.94 14.27 -6.46
CA LYS A 392 10.54 12.94 -6.52
C LYS A 392 10.70 12.27 -5.16
N THR A 393 10.36 12.94 -4.06
CA THR A 393 10.38 12.30 -2.74
C THR A 393 9.31 11.20 -2.64
N ASN A 394 9.39 10.37 -1.60
CA ASN A 394 8.44 9.29 -1.39
C ASN A 394 6.98 9.80 -1.33
N TYR A 395 6.06 8.96 -1.76
CA TYR A 395 4.64 9.35 -1.92
C TYR A 395 3.94 9.63 -0.59
N HIS A 396 4.36 9.04 0.51
CA HIS A 396 3.77 9.27 1.82
C HIS A 396 3.99 10.72 2.28
N ASP A 397 5.24 11.18 2.28
CA ASP A 397 5.60 12.53 2.67
C ASP A 397 5.09 13.56 1.68
N ARG A 398 5.22 13.26 0.38
CA ARG A 398 4.71 14.14 -0.67
C ARG A 398 3.22 14.39 -0.54
N THR A 399 2.44 13.42 -0.07
CA THR A 399 1.01 13.60 0.14
C THR A 399 0.69 14.49 1.32
N GLN A 400 1.52 14.51 2.36
CA GLN A 400 1.25 15.29 3.57
C GLN A 400 1.25 16.82 3.33
N VAL A 401 1.88 17.28 2.25
CA VAL A 401 1.86 18.72 1.89
C VAL A 401 0.45 19.23 1.55
N HIS A 402 -0.46 18.31 1.17
CA HIS A 402 -1.88 18.65 0.93
C HIS A 402 -2.64 19.10 2.19
N PHE A 403 -2.09 18.83 3.37
CA PHE A 403 -2.74 19.20 4.64
C PHE A 403 -2.54 20.66 5.03
N GLN A 404 -1.92 21.45 4.15
CA GLN A 404 -1.85 22.90 4.28
C GLN A 404 -3.02 23.55 3.50
N PRO A 405 -3.61 24.64 3.99
CA PRO A 405 -4.81 25.25 3.40
C PRO A 405 -4.69 25.60 1.90
N ASP A 406 -3.53 26.12 1.48
CA ASP A 406 -3.28 26.49 0.08
C ASP A 406 -2.95 25.30 -0.84
N ASN A 407 -2.77 24.11 -0.28
CA ASN A 407 -2.26 22.94 -0.97
C ASN A 407 -3.29 21.81 -1.10
N ARG A 408 -4.54 22.01 -0.63
CA ARG A 408 -5.58 20.96 -0.61
C ARG A 408 -5.73 20.24 -1.96
N PHE A 409 -5.65 20.99 -3.05
CA PHE A 409 -5.48 20.47 -4.40
C PHE A 409 -4.17 21.03 -4.96
N LEU A 410 -3.33 20.15 -5.47
CA LEU A 410 -2.14 20.55 -6.23
C LEU A 410 -2.41 20.37 -7.71
N VAL A 411 -1.64 21.09 -8.49
CA VAL A 411 -1.64 20.95 -9.94
C VAL A 411 -0.26 20.44 -10.36
N SER A 412 -0.20 19.24 -10.92
CA SER A 412 1.02 18.77 -11.57
C SER A 412 1.06 19.34 -12.98
N ILE A 413 2.11 20.08 -13.28
CA ILE A 413 2.34 20.75 -14.57
C ILE A 413 3.52 20.09 -15.24
N PHE A 414 3.41 19.77 -16.52
CA PHE A 414 4.44 19.16 -17.33
C PHE A 414 4.32 19.61 -18.79
N ASP A 415 5.30 19.28 -19.61
CA ASP A 415 5.33 19.65 -21.00
C ASP A 415 5.19 18.45 -21.96
N THR A 416 5.30 18.69 -23.26
CA THR A 416 5.22 17.65 -24.29
C THR A 416 6.30 16.58 -24.12
N HIS A 417 7.49 16.93 -23.63
CA HIS A 417 8.57 15.96 -23.42
C HIS A 417 8.16 14.93 -22.36
N THR A 418 7.74 15.39 -21.18
CA THR A 418 7.23 14.48 -20.13
C THR A 418 5.99 13.72 -20.64
N LEU A 419 5.05 14.39 -21.30
CA LEU A 419 3.84 13.74 -21.82
C LEU A 419 4.14 12.59 -22.78
N THR A 420 5.11 12.73 -23.67
CA THR A 420 5.39 11.74 -24.72
C THR A 420 6.40 10.68 -24.30
N ARG A 421 7.46 11.07 -23.56
CA ARG A 421 8.55 10.17 -23.19
C ARG A 421 8.23 9.29 -21.99
N PHE A 422 7.38 9.76 -21.10
CA PHE A 422 6.94 9.03 -19.91
C PHE A 422 5.49 8.53 -20.05
N ALA A 423 4.98 8.46 -21.29
CA ALA A 423 3.64 7.98 -21.61
C ALA A 423 3.43 6.53 -21.15
N GLY A 424 2.25 6.24 -20.63
CA GLY A 424 1.86 4.89 -20.21
C GLY A 424 2.40 4.47 -18.86
N VAL A 425 3.10 5.34 -18.14
CA VAL A 425 3.68 5.05 -16.83
C VAL A 425 3.02 5.90 -15.75
N GLY A 426 2.03 5.32 -15.13
CA GLY A 426 1.43 5.81 -13.89
C GLY A 426 0.98 7.26 -13.85
N GLY A 427 -0.27 7.49 -14.01
CA GLY A 427 -0.97 8.63 -13.46
C GLY A 427 -1.16 9.84 -14.35
N HIS A 428 -0.16 10.47 -14.91
CA HIS A 428 -0.41 11.68 -15.70
C HIS A 428 -0.55 11.42 -17.19
N VAL A 429 -0.38 10.20 -17.66
CA VAL A 429 -0.23 9.91 -19.06
C VAL A 429 -1.12 8.80 -19.62
N THR A 430 -1.86 8.13 -18.77
CA THR A 430 -3.04 7.37 -19.19
C THR A 430 -4.28 8.03 -18.61
N PRO A 431 -4.53 9.29 -18.95
CA PRO A 431 -5.78 9.88 -18.51
C PRO A 431 -6.87 9.08 -19.21
N LEU A 432 -7.84 8.69 -18.46
CA LEU A 432 -9.16 8.66 -19.07
C LEU A 432 -9.24 9.98 -19.82
N ALA A 433 -9.47 9.95 -21.12
CA ALA A 433 -9.22 11.03 -22.08
C ALA A 433 -9.71 12.45 -21.68
N ASN A 434 -10.37 12.58 -20.53
CA ASN A 434 -11.01 13.80 -20.05
C ASN A 434 -10.34 14.43 -18.83
N THR A 435 -9.25 13.87 -18.28
CA THR A 435 -8.59 14.41 -17.06
C THR A 435 -7.36 15.26 -17.38
N LEU A 436 -6.79 15.15 -18.57
CA LEU A 436 -5.68 15.99 -19.00
C LEU A 436 -6.18 17.43 -19.32
N ILE A 437 -5.47 18.41 -18.80
CA ILE A 437 -5.69 19.84 -19.04
C ILE A 437 -4.60 20.33 -19.98
N GLY A 438 -4.93 21.13 -20.98
CA GLY A 438 -4.00 21.62 -22.00
C GLY A 438 -4.29 21.05 -23.39
N PRO A 439 -3.42 21.33 -24.40
CA PRO A 439 -2.21 22.14 -24.32
C PRO A 439 -2.43 23.63 -24.05
N ALA A 440 -1.50 24.27 -23.35
CA ALA A 440 -1.52 25.71 -23.08
C ALA A 440 -0.16 26.34 -23.44
N ALA A 441 -0.21 27.39 -24.26
CA ALA A 441 1.01 28.05 -24.75
C ALA A 441 1.67 28.98 -23.71
N THR A 442 0.91 29.41 -22.69
CA THR A 442 1.38 30.34 -21.65
C THR A 442 0.83 29.96 -20.27
N PRO A 443 1.45 30.42 -19.17
CA PRO A 443 0.91 30.25 -17.83
C PRO A 443 -0.50 30.79 -17.65
N GLU A 444 -0.85 31.92 -18.28
CA GLU A 444 -2.20 32.47 -18.22
C GLU A 444 -3.23 31.60 -18.98
N ALA A 445 -2.87 31.06 -20.13
CA ALA A 445 -3.72 30.10 -20.84
C ALA A 445 -3.94 28.84 -20.01
N LEU A 446 -2.89 28.34 -19.32
CA LEU A 446 -2.98 27.20 -18.42
C LEU A 446 -3.88 27.53 -17.21
N ARG A 447 -3.73 28.70 -16.58
CA ARG A 447 -4.59 29.16 -15.48
C ARG A 447 -6.06 29.13 -15.87
N LYS A 448 -6.40 29.68 -17.04
CA LYS A 448 -7.79 29.68 -17.57
C LYS A 448 -8.31 28.25 -17.75
N ALA A 449 -7.51 27.37 -18.29
CA ALA A 449 -7.89 25.97 -18.49
C ALA A 449 -8.09 25.22 -17.16
N ILE A 450 -7.24 25.45 -16.16
CA ILE A 450 -7.38 24.87 -14.81
C ILE A 450 -8.64 25.40 -14.13
N LEU A 451 -8.89 26.73 -14.18
CA LEU A 451 -10.10 27.32 -13.59
C LEU A 451 -11.38 26.78 -14.24
N ALA A 452 -11.39 26.62 -15.55
CA ALA A 452 -12.53 26.01 -16.26
C ALA A 452 -12.78 24.57 -15.77
N ARG A 453 -11.71 23.84 -15.44
CA ARG A 453 -11.81 22.49 -14.88
C ARG A 453 -12.27 22.52 -13.42
N PHE A 454 -11.70 23.39 -12.58
CA PHE A 454 -12.09 23.58 -11.18
C PHE A 454 -13.57 23.92 -11.02
N ASN A 455 -14.13 24.71 -11.93
CA ASN A 455 -15.54 25.10 -11.90
C ASN A 455 -16.53 23.93 -12.14
N ARG A 456 -16.05 22.77 -12.57
CA ARG A 456 -16.90 21.58 -12.81
C ARG A 456 -17.22 20.79 -11.53
N ASP A 457 -16.47 20.99 -10.48
CA ASP A 457 -16.64 20.28 -9.22
C ASP A 457 -16.74 21.25 -8.05
N PRO A 458 -17.73 21.10 -7.13
CA PRO A 458 -17.94 22.02 -6.02
C PRO A 458 -16.72 22.21 -5.11
N GLN A 459 -15.93 21.16 -4.87
CA GLN A 459 -14.79 21.24 -3.96
C GLN A 459 -13.62 22.02 -4.58
N THR A 460 -13.26 21.73 -5.82
CA THR A 460 -12.21 22.48 -6.53
C THR A 460 -12.65 23.90 -6.86
N LYS A 461 -13.93 24.11 -7.16
CA LYS A 461 -14.51 25.45 -7.37
C LYS A 461 -14.40 26.31 -6.10
N ALA A 462 -14.76 25.77 -4.94
CA ALA A 462 -14.65 26.46 -3.67
C ALA A 462 -13.18 26.76 -3.28
N PHE A 463 -12.26 25.88 -3.64
CA PHE A 463 -10.84 26.08 -3.43
C PHE A 463 -10.27 27.19 -4.33
N GLY A 464 -10.54 27.15 -5.62
CA GLY A 464 -10.13 28.13 -6.62
C GLY A 464 -8.61 28.28 -6.79
N LEU A 465 -8.21 29.21 -7.65
CA LEU A 465 -6.82 29.65 -7.81
C LEU A 465 -6.69 31.11 -7.35
N SER A 466 -5.52 31.52 -6.88
CA SER A 466 -5.25 32.93 -6.56
C SER A 466 -5.23 33.78 -7.84
N ALA A 467 -5.53 35.08 -7.69
CA ALA A 467 -5.60 36.00 -8.83
C ALA A 467 -4.24 36.13 -9.54
N ASP A 468 -3.15 36.04 -8.79
CA ASP A 468 -1.77 36.13 -9.25
C ASP A 468 -1.14 34.78 -9.68
N PHE A 469 -1.94 33.71 -9.74
CA PHE A 469 -1.46 32.36 -10.07
C PHE A 469 -0.56 32.32 -11.29
N ALA A 470 -0.96 32.98 -12.39
CA ALA A 470 -0.19 32.94 -13.63
C ALA A 470 1.18 33.61 -13.50
N THR A 471 1.23 34.77 -12.83
CA THR A 471 2.46 35.52 -12.57
C THR A 471 3.40 34.71 -11.67
N GLN A 472 2.86 34.10 -10.61
CA GLN A 472 3.65 33.26 -9.71
C GLN A 472 4.14 31.99 -10.39
N LEU A 473 3.29 31.38 -11.25
CA LEU A 473 3.67 30.21 -12.02
C LEU A 473 4.81 30.53 -13.00
N ASP A 474 4.74 31.68 -13.67
CA ASP A 474 5.83 32.12 -14.58
C ASP A 474 7.16 32.25 -13.84
N ALA A 475 7.16 32.90 -12.67
CA ALA A 475 8.34 33.00 -11.80
C ALA A 475 8.81 31.62 -11.31
N THR A 476 7.87 30.72 -10.97
CA THR A 476 8.17 29.34 -10.54
C THR A 476 8.83 28.54 -11.66
N LEU A 477 8.31 28.64 -12.89
CA LEU A 477 8.87 27.97 -14.06
C LEU A 477 10.28 28.49 -14.38
N ALA A 478 10.48 29.81 -14.37
CA ALA A 478 11.79 30.41 -14.60
C ALA A 478 12.81 29.93 -13.56
N ARG A 479 12.43 29.91 -12.27
CA ARG A 479 13.27 29.43 -11.17
C ARG A 479 13.61 27.95 -11.32
N PHE A 480 12.62 27.08 -11.58
CA PHE A 480 12.83 25.63 -11.78
C PHE A 480 13.72 25.37 -13.00
N ASN A 481 13.51 26.11 -14.10
CA ASN A 481 14.33 25.97 -15.29
C ASN A 481 15.79 26.34 -15.02
N GLY A 482 16.04 27.34 -14.14
CA GLY A 482 17.38 27.66 -13.64
C GLY A 482 18.01 26.49 -12.85
N PHE A 483 17.23 25.83 -11.99
CA PHE A 483 17.68 24.62 -11.28
C PHE A 483 18.02 23.47 -12.23
N ALA A 484 17.19 23.26 -13.24
CA ALA A 484 17.45 22.23 -14.25
C ALA A 484 18.75 22.48 -15.02
N GLN A 485 19.09 23.75 -15.30
CA GLN A 485 20.33 24.13 -15.93
C GLN A 485 21.56 23.97 -15.02
N SER A 486 21.43 24.38 -13.75
CA SER A 486 22.54 24.29 -12.78
C SER A 486 22.72 22.90 -12.20
N GLY A 487 21.67 22.05 -12.24
CA GLY A 487 21.64 20.74 -11.60
C GLY A 487 21.29 20.78 -10.10
N VAL A 488 21.06 21.96 -9.50
CA VAL A 488 20.87 22.14 -8.06
C VAL A 488 19.53 22.78 -7.77
N ASP A 489 18.63 22.05 -7.12
CA ASP A 489 17.35 22.56 -6.61
C ASP A 489 17.51 23.07 -5.17
N THR A 490 17.73 24.38 -5.03
CA THR A 490 17.90 25.01 -3.70
C THR A 490 16.60 25.13 -2.91
N ASP A 491 15.43 24.88 -3.52
CA ASP A 491 14.14 24.97 -2.83
C ASP A 491 13.77 23.67 -2.11
N PHE A 492 13.93 22.51 -2.79
CA PHE A 492 13.48 21.23 -2.29
C PHE A 492 14.50 20.10 -2.44
N ARG A 493 15.73 20.40 -2.88
CA ARG A 493 16.84 19.44 -3.02
C ARG A 493 16.52 18.24 -3.91
N ARG A 494 15.70 18.45 -4.94
CA ARG A 494 15.27 17.39 -5.85
C ARG A 494 16.46 16.78 -6.61
N GLY A 495 16.55 15.46 -6.58
CA GLY A 495 17.60 14.68 -7.22
C GLY A 495 18.88 14.53 -6.38
N GLU A 496 18.93 15.06 -5.15
CA GLU A 496 20.08 14.88 -4.26
C GLU A 496 20.05 13.51 -3.55
N GLN A 497 18.86 12.95 -3.36
CA GLN A 497 18.72 11.67 -2.65
C GLN A 497 18.60 10.50 -3.62
N PRO A 498 19.18 9.33 -3.29
CA PRO A 498 19.02 8.12 -4.09
C PRO A 498 17.57 7.75 -4.37
N ILE A 499 16.67 8.04 -3.43
CA ILE A 499 15.24 7.76 -3.60
C ILE A 499 14.60 8.63 -4.68
N ASP A 500 15.04 9.86 -4.89
CA ASP A 500 14.55 10.75 -5.95
C ASP A 500 14.85 10.18 -7.33
N ILE A 501 16.07 9.68 -7.48
CA ILE A 501 16.54 9.04 -8.73
C ILE A 501 15.79 7.71 -8.93
N TRP A 502 15.64 6.92 -7.87
CA TRP A 502 14.88 5.67 -7.90
C TRP A 502 13.45 5.88 -8.37
N TRP A 503 12.74 6.87 -7.78
CA TRP A 503 11.38 7.18 -8.20
C TRP A 503 11.28 7.72 -9.61
N HIS A 504 12.28 8.45 -10.07
CA HIS A 504 12.35 8.90 -11.46
C HIS A 504 12.48 7.72 -12.44
N THR A 505 13.23 6.69 -12.06
CA THR A 505 13.47 5.48 -12.86
C THR A 505 12.49 4.34 -12.58
N PHE A 506 11.82 4.34 -11.42
CA PHE A 506 10.97 3.26 -10.92
C PHE A 506 9.88 2.83 -11.91
N CYS A 507 9.32 3.76 -12.62
CA CYS A 507 8.30 3.49 -13.63
C CYS A 507 8.81 2.65 -14.80
N LEU A 508 10.12 2.58 -14.98
CA LEU A 508 10.76 1.72 -15.98
C LEU A 508 10.74 0.25 -15.56
N THR A 509 10.70 -0.02 -14.25
CA THR A 509 10.78 -1.37 -13.68
C THR A 509 9.41 -2.03 -13.51
N PHE A 510 8.33 -1.23 -13.42
CA PHE A 510 6.96 -1.73 -13.25
C PHE A 510 6.33 -2.30 -14.52
N GLN A 511 6.98 -2.16 -15.66
CA GLN A 511 6.47 -2.55 -16.96
C GLN A 511 6.92 -3.95 -17.39
N GLY A 512 6.53 -4.98 -16.65
CA GLY A 512 6.44 -6.32 -17.25
C GLY A 512 5.40 -6.42 -18.39
N VAL A 513 4.67 -5.32 -18.67
CA VAL A 513 3.61 -5.26 -19.68
C VAL A 513 3.98 -4.21 -20.72
N ASN A 514 4.46 -4.69 -21.87
CA ASN A 514 4.74 -3.89 -23.08
C ASN A 514 5.71 -2.71 -22.86
N ALA A 515 6.98 -3.04 -22.62
CA ALA A 515 8.09 -2.09 -22.75
C ALA A 515 8.18 -1.56 -24.19
N GLY A 516 7.23 -0.71 -24.57
CA GLY A 516 7.45 0.31 -25.59
C GLY A 516 8.61 1.21 -25.14
N PRO A 517 8.99 2.25 -25.84
CA PRO A 517 10.29 2.92 -25.85
C PRO A 517 10.75 3.56 -24.53
N VAL A 518 10.46 2.94 -23.40
CA VAL A 518 10.88 3.38 -22.05
C VAL A 518 12.40 3.42 -21.88
N LYS A 519 13.13 2.70 -22.71
CA LYS A 519 14.60 2.76 -22.78
C LYS A 519 15.14 4.19 -22.96
N ASP A 520 14.31 5.10 -23.47
CA ASP A 520 14.72 6.47 -23.78
C ASP A 520 14.51 7.47 -22.62
N CYS A 521 13.85 7.09 -21.51
CA CYS A 521 13.52 8.07 -20.47
C CYS A 521 14.75 8.64 -19.77
N ILE A 522 15.74 7.81 -19.48
CA ILE A 522 16.99 8.27 -18.86
C ILE A 522 17.93 8.86 -19.90
N SER A 523 18.01 8.26 -21.09
CA SER A 523 18.80 8.77 -22.22
C SER A 523 18.21 10.07 -22.78
N ALA A 524 16.94 10.34 -22.54
CA ALA A 524 16.24 11.53 -23.05
C ALA A 524 16.44 12.80 -22.21
N ASN A 525 17.10 12.72 -21.04
CA ASN A 525 17.44 13.93 -20.26
C ASN A 525 18.64 14.65 -20.88
N VAL A 526 18.49 15.06 -22.15
CA VAL A 526 19.48 15.80 -22.93
C VAL A 526 18.85 17.05 -23.53
N ASP A 527 19.64 18.09 -23.71
CA ASP A 527 19.23 19.30 -24.43
C ASP A 527 19.10 19.06 -25.95
N GLU A 528 18.83 20.11 -26.70
CA GLU A 528 18.72 20.07 -28.16
C GLU A 528 20.03 19.77 -28.89
N ASN A 529 21.17 19.92 -28.19
CA ASN A 529 22.50 19.59 -28.68
C ASN A 529 22.96 18.18 -28.27
N GLY A 530 22.14 17.42 -27.58
CA GLY A 530 22.46 16.10 -27.06
C GLY A 530 23.27 16.11 -25.76
N GLN A 531 23.47 17.29 -25.14
CA GLN A 531 24.17 17.40 -23.85
C GLN A 531 23.22 17.08 -22.70
N ARG A 532 23.65 16.23 -21.78
CA ARG A 532 22.86 15.86 -20.60
C ARG A 532 22.75 17.03 -19.62
N TYR A 533 21.56 17.18 -19.05
CA TYR A 533 21.37 18.06 -17.89
C TYR A 533 22.09 17.45 -16.67
N PRO A 534 22.68 18.30 -15.80
CA PRO A 534 23.49 17.80 -14.67
C PRO A 534 22.72 16.95 -13.68
N ASN A 535 21.41 17.20 -13.51
CA ASN A 535 20.55 16.45 -12.62
C ASN A 535 19.54 15.63 -13.45
N PRO A 536 19.57 14.28 -13.35
CA PRO A 536 18.76 13.42 -14.21
C PRO A 536 17.24 13.55 -13.95
N THR A 537 16.85 14.08 -12.78
CA THR A 537 15.45 14.23 -12.42
C THR A 537 14.85 15.57 -12.85
N MET A 538 15.66 16.48 -13.39
CA MET A 538 15.24 17.82 -13.78
C MET A 538 15.61 18.14 -15.23
N ARG A 539 14.64 18.68 -15.95
CA ARG A 539 14.75 19.24 -17.30
C ARG A 539 13.93 20.52 -17.37
N PRO A 540 14.37 21.57 -18.07
CA PRO A 540 13.57 22.78 -18.23
C PRO A 540 12.22 22.50 -18.87
N LEU A 541 11.14 23.00 -18.26
CA LEU A 541 9.81 22.94 -18.85
C LEU A 541 9.68 23.98 -19.96
N LYS A 542 9.14 23.53 -21.10
CA LYS A 542 8.89 24.37 -22.28
C LYS A 542 7.40 24.27 -22.68
N PRO A 543 6.76 25.35 -23.16
CA PRO A 543 5.39 25.24 -23.67
C PRO A 543 5.35 24.35 -24.95
N PRO A 544 4.20 23.72 -25.25
CA PRO A 544 2.94 23.84 -24.54
C PRO A 544 2.93 23.06 -23.22
N TYR A 545 2.23 23.64 -22.22
CA TYR A 545 2.06 23.05 -20.90
C TYR A 545 0.81 22.21 -20.81
N PHE A 546 0.89 21.16 -20.03
CA PHE A 546 -0.22 20.28 -19.64
C PHE A 546 -0.33 20.20 -18.14
N ALA A 547 -1.49 19.81 -17.63
CA ALA A 547 -1.68 19.64 -16.20
C ALA A 547 -2.68 18.55 -15.85
N VAL A 548 -2.58 18.06 -14.60
CA VAL A 548 -3.58 17.24 -13.94
C VAL A 548 -3.79 17.74 -12.51
N ILE A 549 -5.00 17.52 -11.97
CA ILE A 549 -5.36 17.91 -10.60
C ILE A 549 -5.06 16.74 -9.67
N LEU A 550 -4.33 17.03 -8.60
CA LEU A 550 -3.98 16.08 -7.55
C LEU A 550 -4.74 16.38 -6.26
N SER A 551 -5.08 15.33 -5.54
CA SER A 551 -5.64 15.40 -4.19
C SER A 551 -4.89 14.50 -3.22
N SER A 552 -5.02 14.80 -1.92
CA SER A 552 -4.63 13.84 -0.90
C SER A 552 -5.49 12.59 -0.99
N GLY A 553 -4.85 11.44 -0.83
CA GLY A 553 -5.51 10.15 -0.75
C GLY A 553 -4.77 9.23 0.22
N LEU A 554 -5.24 8.02 0.36
CA LEU A 554 -4.63 7.02 1.24
C LEU A 554 -4.62 5.63 0.61
N GLN A 555 -3.61 4.86 0.97
CA GLN A 555 -3.58 3.43 0.62
C GLN A 555 -4.54 2.66 1.51
N ASP A 556 -4.45 2.90 2.82
CA ASP A 556 -5.40 2.45 3.85
C ASP A 556 -5.12 3.21 5.16
N THR A 557 -6.02 3.12 6.14
CA THR A 557 -5.78 3.59 7.51
C THR A 557 -4.91 2.60 8.27
N ASN A 558 -4.21 3.07 9.32
CA ASN A 558 -3.35 2.23 10.16
C ASN A 558 -3.63 2.40 11.66
N GLY A 559 -4.85 2.82 11.99
CA GLY A 559 -5.38 2.91 13.34
C GLY A 559 -6.37 1.79 13.65
N GLY A 560 -6.48 1.48 14.94
CA GLY A 560 -7.35 0.43 15.48
C GLY A 560 -6.98 0.05 16.91
N PRO A 561 -7.35 -1.14 17.38
CA PRO A 561 -6.94 -1.64 18.69
C PRO A 561 -5.43 -1.65 18.86
N ALA A 562 -4.98 -1.18 20.03
CA ALA A 562 -3.60 -1.29 20.45
C ALA A 562 -3.21 -2.76 20.63
N ILE A 563 -1.97 -3.08 20.30
CA ILE A 563 -1.40 -4.42 20.50
C ILE A 563 -0.10 -4.34 21.31
N ASP A 564 0.35 -5.49 21.81
CA ASP A 564 1.70 -5.64 22.35
C ASP A 564 2.70 -6.24 21.31
N GLU A 565 3.91 -6.56 21.75
CA GLU A 565 4.97 -7.14 20.92
C GLU A 565 4.66 -8.55 20.37
N HIS A 566 3.64 -9.21 20.92
CA HIS A 566 3.13 -10.52 20.47
C HIS A 566 1.89 -10.42 19.58
N GLY A 567 1.42 -9.19 19.31
CA GLY A 567 0.20 -8.93 18.55
C GLY A 567 -1.08 -9.16 19.36
N ARG A 568 -1.02 -9.26 20.71
CA ARG A 568 -2.21 -9.40 21.56
C ARG A 568 -2.93 -8.06 21.65
N ILE A 569 -4.24 -8.06 21.42
CA ILE A 569 -5.08 -6.86 21.55
C ILE A 569 -5.23 -6.49 23.03
N LEU A 570 -5.15 -5.19 23.32
CA LEU A 570 -5.22 -4.64 24.66
C LEU A 570 -6.60 -4.04 24.96
N ASP A 571 -7.06 -4.22 26.20
CA ASP A 571 -8.22 -3.52 26.73
C ASP A 571 -7.86 -2.07 27.15
N THR A 572 -8.85 -1.29 27.59
CA THR A 572 -8.65 0.10 28.04
C THR A 572 -7.79 0.24 29.30
N ALA A 573 -7.54 -0.86 30.02
CA ALA A 573 -6.60 -0.89 31.14
C ALA A 573 -5.16 -1.27 30.68
N GLY A 574 -4.95 -1.44 29.37
CA GLY A 574 -3.68 -1.86 28.81
C GLY A 574 -3.34 -3.33 29.03
N GLN A 575 -4.33 -4.15 29.42
CA GLN A 575 -4.13 -5.58 29.65
C GLN A 575 -4.49 -6.38 28.40
N PRO A 576 -3.73 -7.43 28.06
CA PRO A 576 -4.07 -8.27 26.92
C PRO A 576 -5.41 -8.97 27.10
N VAL A 577 -6.29 -8.88 26.09
CA VAL A 577 -7.49 -9.71 25.98
C VAL A 577 -7.04 -11.14 25.65
N GLU A 578 -7.37 -12.06 26.53
CA GLU A 578 -6.85 -13.43 26.50
C GLU A 578 -7.27 -14.16 25.22
N GLY A 579 -6.29 -14.62 24.43
CA GLY A 579 -6.51 -15.32 23.16
C GLY A 579 -6.92 -14.44 21.98
N LEU A 580 -6.97 -13.11 22.13
CA LEU A 580 -7.32 -12.20 21.04
C LEU A 580 -6.08 -11.46 20.51
N TYR A 581 -5.91 -11.50 19.19
CA TYR A 581 -4.75 -10.93 18.48
C TYR A 581 -5.20 -10.07 17.32
N GLY A 582 -4.29 -9.21 16.85
CA GLY A 582 -4.50 -8.41 15.67
C GLY A 582 -3.22 -8.15 14.88
N ALA A 583 -3.34 -7.99 13.55
CA ALA A 583 -2.25 -7.65 12.65
C ALA A 583 -2.73 -6.90 11.41
N GLY A 584 -1.82 -6.20 10.75
CA GLY A 584 -2.12 -5.41 9.53
C GLY A 584 -2.84 -4.11 9.84
N ASN A 585 -3.64 -3.63 8.90
CA ASN A 585 -4.23 -2.28 8.97
C ASN A 585 -5.46 -2.19 9.90
N CYS A 586 -5.93 -3.30 10.47
CA CYS A 586 -7.05 -3.27 11.40
C CYS A 586 -6.64 -2.95 12.85
N ILE A 587 -5.34 -2.83 13.12
CA ILE A 587 -4.79 -2.51 14.44
C ILE A 587 -4.04 -1.17 14.42
N ALA A 588 -3.69 -0.66 15.58
CA ALA A 588 -2.73 0.44 15.70
C ALA A 588 -1.35 -0.06 15.26
N SER A 589 -0.97 0.29 14.03
CA SER A 589 0.29 -0.20 13.45
C SER A 589 1.49 0.27 14.25
N PRO A 590 2.48 -0.61 14.53
CA PRO A 590 3.76 -0.21 15.14
C PRO A 590 4.53 0.86 14.35
N ALA A 591 4.27 0.98 13.05
CA ALA A 591 4.86 2.02 12.23
C ALA A 591 4.27 3.42 12.49
N GLY A 592 3.17 3.55 13.25
CA GLY A 592 2.63 4.82 13.70
C GLY A 592 2.46 5.85 12.58
N LYS A 593 3.21 6.96 12.65
CA LYS A 593 3.24 8.02 11.63
C LYS A 593 4.20 7.75 10.48
N GLY A 594 5.10 6.75 10.62
CA GLY A 594 6.21 6.53 9.70
C GLY A 594 5.87 5.68 8.49
N TYR A 595 6.61 5.90 7.42
CA TYR A 595 6.67 5.01 6.27
C TYR A 595 8.15 4.72 5.96
N TRP A 596 8.65 3.61 6.49
CA TRP A 596 10.10 3.33 6.59
C TRP A 596 10.80 3.15 5.24
N GLY A 597 10.09 2.59 4.26
CA GLY A 597 10.61 2.30 2.93
C GLY A 597 9.57 1.58 2.08
N ALA A 598 9.89 1.20 0.86
CA ALA A 598 8.99 0.44 0.01
C ALA A 598 8.62 -0.90 0.68
N GLY A 599 7.33 -1.07 0.96
CA GLY A 599 6.83 -2.20 1.76
C GLY A 599 6.66 -1.91 3.26
N GLY A 600 6.83 -0.66 3.71
CA GLY A 600 6.65 -0.26 5.10
C GLY A 600 5.22 -0.42 5.63
N THR A 601 4.25 -0.75 4.79
CA THR A 601 2.88 -1.13 5.19
C THR A 601 2.74 -2.65 5.29
N LEU A 602 3.22 -3.38 4.28
CA LEU A 602 3.13 -4.84 4.24
C LEU A 602 4.11 -5.50 5.20
N GLY A 603 5.28 -4.88 5.45
CA GLY A 603 6.23 -5.38 6.42
C GLY A 603 5.61 -5.61 7.79
N PRO A 604 5.13 -4.55 8.48
CA PRO A 604 4.43 -4.71 9.75
C PRO A 604 3.25 -5.68 9.67
N ALA A 605 2.49 -5.65 8.57
CA ALA A 605 1.32 -6.51 8.41
C ALA A 605 1.68 -8.01 8.42
N VAL A 606 2.64 -8.42 7.59
CA VAL A 606 3.00 -9.86 7.47
C VAL A 606 3.83 -10.33 8.66
N VAL A 607 4.73 -9.49 9.19
CA VAL A 607 5.57 -9.87 10.33
C VAL A 607 4.75 -10.01 11.60
N PHE A 608 3.89 -9.02 11.94
CA PHE A 608 3.01 -9.15 13.12
C PHE A 608 1.93 -10.21 12.93
N GLY A 609 1.46 -10.45 11.69
CA GLY A 609 0.64 -11.62 11.41
C GLY A 609 1.35 -12.92 11.81
N HIS A 610 2.59 -13.09 11.36
CA HIS A 610 3.40 -14.26 11.71
C HIS A 610 3.66 -14.40 13.22
N ILE A 611 4.01 -13.29 13.90
CA ILE A 611 4.22 -13.25 15.36
C ILE A 611 2.94 -13.68 16.08
N ALA A 612 1.80 -13.06 15.76
CA ALA A 612 0.51 -13.37 16.37
C ALA A 612 0.12 -14.84 16.16
N GLY A 613 0.31 -15.36 14.94
CA GLY A 613 0.06 -16.77 14.63
C GLY A 613 0.90 -17.73 15.46
N ARG A 614 2.21 -17.48 15.53
CA ARG A 614 3.13 -18.28 16.34
C ARG A 614 2.73 -18.26 17.82
N HIS A 615 2.49 -17.07 18.36
CA HIS A 615 2.13 -16.91 19.77
C HIS A 615 0.79 -17.60 20.10
N ALA A 616 -0.23 -17.40 19.26
CA ALA A 616 -1.54 -18.02 19.47
C ALA A 616 -1.46 -19.56 19.47
N ALA A 617 -0.74 -20.16 18.51
CA ALA A 617 -0.61 -21.61 18.39
C ALA A 617 0.31 -22.24 19.47
N SER A 618 1.20 -21.46 20.10
CA SER A 618 2.05 -21.93 21.20
C SER A 618 1.33 -21.99 22.55
N ARG A 619 0.09 -21.47 22.64
CA ARG A 619 -0.70 -21.56 23.88
C ARG A 619 -1.20 -23.00 24.06
N VAL A 620 -1.13 -23.47 25.30
CA VAL A 620 -1.57 -24.82 25.71
C VAL A 620 -3.02 -24.81 26.17
#